data_480278328cc5c6b5309667aa9dc6441e
#
_entry.id   480278328cc5c6b5309667aa9dc6441e
#
_cell.length_a   1.000
_cell.length_b   1.000
_cell.length_c   1.000
_cell.angle_alpha   90.00
_cell.angle_beta   90.00
_cell.angle_gamma   90.00
#
_symmetry.space_group_name_H-M   'P 1'
#
loop_
_entity.id
_entity.type
_entity.pdbx_description
1 polymer ?
#
loop_
_entity_poly.entity_id
_entity_poly.type
_entity_poly.pdbx_seq_one_letter_code
_entity_poly.pdbx_strand_id
1 'polypeptide(L)'
;MMLGAPFWEATATFIDGNDLEADEAIIADYTKMTQTAPYKLLVKHVVQGQPTDGLPPKLKTLVEQGRRYYTNLQAENETRSLLAALSGRYIPTSYGGDPIKNPDSLPTGRNLYGFDPSRVPTKAAWAAGKEALDKLVAAHKQKTGAMPSKFTFTLWSVETMRHQGMLEAQALWAMGVEPVWDAGGRVTDVKLVPRKELGRPRIDVVLSATGLYRDHFPNVMKPVSYTHLTLPTSDLV
;
A
#
# COMPACT_ATOMS: atom_id res chain seq x y z
N MET A 1 -0.41 -14.59 -4.89
CA MET A 1 -0.14 -13.61 -4.37
C MET A 1 -1.02 -12.45 -4.02
N MET A 2 -2.25 -12.28 -4.57
CA MET A 2 -3.20 -11.26 -4.11
C MET A 2 -3.65 -11.43 -2.64
N LEU A 3 -3.58 -12.63 -2.07
CA LEU A 3 -3.90 -12.88 -0.66
C LEU A 3 -2.73 -12.60 0.29
N GLY A 4 -1.52 -12.48 -0.25
CA GLY A 4 -0.32 -12.05 0.46
C GLY A 4 0.10 -12.89 1.66
N ALA A 5 0.99 -12.35 2.48
CA ALA A 5 1.52 -12.97 3.68
C ALA A 5 0.45 -13.55 4.63
N PRO A 6 -0.69 -12.88 4.91
CA PRO A 6 -1.70 -13.42 5.83
C PRO A 6 -2.24 -14.80 5.42
N PHE A 7 -2.33 -15.08 4.11
CA PHE A 7 -2.79 -16.40 3.64
C PHE A 7 -1.70 -17.46 3.81
N TRP A 8 -0.45 -17.11 3.54
CA TRP A 8 0.70 -18.00 3.70
C TRP A 8 0.89 -18.39 5.17
N GLU A 9 0.91 -17.41 6.07
CA GLU A 9 1.02 -17.61 7.50
C GLU A 9 -0.11 -18.49 8.06
N ALA A 10 -1.37 -18.18 7.70
CA ALA A 10 -2.52 -18.92 8.17
C ALA A 10 -2.51 -20.37 7.66
N THR A 11 -1.99 -20.63 6.45
CA THR A 11 -1.88 -21.97 5.88
C THR A 11 -0.74 -22.74 6.53
N ALA A 12 0.41 -22.12 6.73
CA ALA A 12 1.56 -22.72 7.39
C ALA A 12 1.17 -23.19 8.81
N THR A 13 0.57 -22.30 9.60
CA THR A 13 0.09 -22.63 10.96
C THR A 13 -0.92 -23.80 10.95
N PHE A 14 -1.76 -23.88 9.92
CA PHE A 14 -2.78 -24.92 9.84
C PHE A 14 -2.22 -26.29 9.44
N ILE A 15 -1.23 -26.34 8.53
CA ILE A 15 -0.71 -27.59 7.96
C ILE A 15 0.49 -28.12 8.73
N ASP A 16 1.47 -27.28 9.00
CA ASP A 16 2.78 -27.69 9.49
C ASP A 16 3.05 -27.27 10.94
N GLY A 17 2.25 -26.37 11.49
CA GLY A 17 2.46 -25.81 12.84
C GLY A 17 3.75 -24.98 13.00
N ASN A 18 4.47 -24.75 11.92
CA ASN A 18 5.71 -23.97 11.89
C ASN A 18 5.59 -22.73 11.02
N ASP A 19 6.27 -21.67 11.42
CA ASP A 19 6.52 -20.50 10.58
C ASP A 19 7.46 -20.91 9.44
N LEU A 20 6.98 -20.77 8.20
CA LEU A 20 7.79 -21.11 7.03
C LEU A 20 8.77 -19.99 6.71
N GLU A 21 10.06 -20.32 6.67
CA GLU A 21 11.11 -19.58 5.95
C GLU A 21 10.86 -19.57 4.42
N ALA A 22 9.59 -19.49 4.01
CA ALA A 22 9.20 -19.77 2.63
C ALA A 22 9.41 -18.58 1.68
N ASP A 23 9.61 -17.38 2.20
CA ASP A 23 9.53 -16.16 1.38
C ASP A 23 10.68 -16.03 0.37
N GLU A 24 11.90 -16.34 0.75
CA GLU A 24 13.07 -16.19 -0.15
C GLU A 24 13.13 -17.26 -1.24
N ALA A 25 12.77 -18.49 -0.91
CA ALA A 25 12.79 -19.60 -1.87
C ALA A 25 11.67 -19.48 -2.94
N ILE A 26 10.54 -18.88 -2.59
CA ILE A 26 9.38 -18.71 -3.46
C ILE A 26 9.59 -17.60 -4.49
N ILE A 27 10.27 -16.53 -4.12
CA ILE A 27 10.56 -15.39 -5.01
C ILE A 27 11.53 -15.81 -6.12
N ALA A 28 12.42 -16.75 -5.84
CA ALA A 28 13.47 -17.17 -6.77
C ALA A 28 13.03 -18.24 -7.79
N ASP A 29 12.00 -19.05 -7.48
CA ASP A 29 11.62 -20.19 -8.33
C ASP A 29 10.10 -20.49 -8.30
N TYR A 30 9.42 -20.08 -9.36
CA TYR A 30 7.97 -20.32 -9.52
C TYR A 30 7.59 -21.81 -9.47
N THR A 31 8.47 -22.71 -9.91
CA THR A 31 8.16 -24.16 -9.91
C THR A 31 8.07 -24.70 -8.49
N LYS A 32 8.88 -24.18 -7.59
CA LYS A 32 8.83 -24.55 -6.16
C LYS A 32 7.56 -24.06 -5.50
N MET A 33 7.08 -22.88 -5.88
CA MET A 33 5.82 -22.33 -5.35
C MET A 33 4.63 -23.27 -5.59
N THR A 34 4.56 -23.90 -6.75
CA THR A 34 3.45 -24.81 -7.09
C THR A 34 3.40 -26.06 -6.22
N GLN A 35 4.52 -26.41 -5.58
CA GLN A 35 4.64 -27.57 -4.70
C GLN A 35 4.27 -27.26 -3.24
N THR A 36 4.17 -25.99 -2.89
CA THR A 36 3.90 -25.56 -1.52
C THR A 36 2.48 -25.87 -1.06
N ALA A 37 2.30 -26.06 0.23
CA ALA A 37 0.98 -26.34 0.83
C ALA A 37 -0.01 -25.19 0.62
N PRO A 38 0.34 -23.89 0.77
CA PRO A 38 -0.55 -22.78 0.47
C PRO A 38 -1.04 -22.77 -0.98
N TYR A 39 -0.15 -23.03 -1.95
CA TYR A 39 -0.55 -23.09 -3.35
C TYR A 39 -1.55 -24.23 -3.62
N LYS A 40 -1.28 -25.43 -3.10
CA LYS A 40 -2.18 -26.58 -3.24
C LYS A 40 -3.54 -26.32 -2.60
N LEU A 41 -3.57 -25.69 -1.42
CA LEU A 41 -4.81 -25.32 -0.73
C LEU A 41 -5.60 -24.28 -1.56
N LEU A 42 -4.93 -23.30 -2.13
CA LEU A 42 -5.54 -22.29 -2.99
C LEU A 42 -6.12 -22.93 -4.25
N VAL A 43 -5.38 -23.80 -4.94
CA VAL A 43 -5.90 -24.54 -6.10
C VAL A 43 -7.12 -25.36 -5.71
N LYS A 44 -7.05 -26.11 -4.63
CA LYS A 44 -8.15 -26.98 -4.17
C LYS A 44 -9.42 -26.19 -3.86
N HIS A 45 -9.33 -25.14 -3.06
CA HIS A 45 -10.51 -24.46 -2.54
C HIS A 45 -10.93 -23.23 -3.34
N VAL A 46 -10.02 -22.56 -4.06
CA VAL A 46 -10.34 -21.39 -4.87
C VAL A 46 -10.58 -21.80 -6.32
N VAL A 47 -9.62 -22.47 -6.95
CA VAL A 47 -9.72 -22.80 -8.39
C VAL A 47 -10.71 -23.93 -8.64
N GLN A 48 -10.62 -25.02 -7.87
CA GLN A 48 -11.49 -26.20 -8.01
C GLN A 48 -12.80 -26.09 -7.23
N GLY A 49 -12.97 -25.02 -6.42
CA GLY A 49 -14.22 -24.76 -5.70
C GLY A 49 -14.58 -25.76 -4.59
N GLN A 50 -13.61 -26.56 -4.11
CA GLN A 50 -13.88 -27.56 -3.07
C GLN A 50 -14.42 -26.92 -1.79
N PRO A 51 -15.31 -27.60 -1.03
CA PRO A 51 -15.85 -27.07 0.22
C PRO A 51 -14.77 -26.67 1.22
N THR A 52 -15.07 -25.68 2.03
CA THR A 52 -14.16 -25.16 3.06
C THR A 52 -14.44 -25.74 4.45
N ASP A 53 -15.30 -26.75 4.54
CA ASP A 53 -15.61 -27.44 5.78
C ASP A 53 -14.32 -28.03 6.36
N GLY A 54 -14.07 -27.81 7.63
CA GLY A 54 -12.81 -28.24 8.26
C GLY A 54 -11.65 -27.25 8.20
N LEU A 55 -11.75 -26.14 7.44
CA LEU A 55 -10.76 -25.10 7.51
C LEU A 55 -11.02 -24.17 8.72
N PRO A 56 -9.96 -23.65 9.37
CA PRO A 56 -10.09 -22.63 10.40
C PRO A 56 -10.83 -21.38 9.89
N PRO A 57 -11.56 -20.64 10.75
CA PRO A 57 -12.34 -19.46 10.32
C PRO A 57 -11.52 -18.42 9.55
N LYS A 58 -10.30 -18.15 9.97
CA LYS A 58 -9.38 -17.21 9.28
C LYS A 58 -9.10 -17.67 7.84
N LEU A 59 -8.83 -18.96 7.63
CA LEU A 59 -8.59 -19.50 6.29
C LEU A 59 -9.86 -19.53 5.43
N LYS A 60 -11.03 -19.81 6.01
CA LYS A 60 -12.31 -19.71 5.27
C LYS A 60 -12.51 -18.32 4.69
N THR A 61 -12.35 -17.28 5.50
CA THR A 61 -12.48 -15.89 5.05
C THR A 61 -11.50 -15.57 3.91
N LEU A 62 -10.25 -15.99 4.04
CA LEU A 62 -9.22 -15.75 3.01
C LEU A 62 -9.50 -16.55 1.71
N VAL A 63 -10.01 -17.77 1.82
CA VAL A 63 -10.42 -18.57 0.65
C VAL A 63 -11.61 -17.91 -0.06
N GLU A 64 -12.60 -17.42 0.66
CA GLU A 64 -13.74 -16.70 0.08
C GLU A 64 -13.30 -15.41 -0.62
N GLN A 65 -12.39 -14.68 -0.02
CA GLN A 65 -11.76 -13.52 -0.66
C GLN A 65 -10.99 -13.92 -1.93
N GLY A 66 -10.24 -15.02 -1.87
CA GLY A 66 -9.54 -15.59 -3.03
C GLY A 66 -10.48 -16.01 -4.16
N ARG A 67 -11.63 -16.63 -3.84
CA ARG A 67 -12.68 -16.96 -4.82
C ARG A 67 -13.22 -15.72 -5.50
N ARG A 68 -13.49 -14.66 -4.75
CA ARG A 68 -13.93 -13.38 -5.33
C ARG A 68 -12.89 -12.82 -6.30
N TYR A 69 -11.62 -12.82 -5.92
CA TYR A 69 -10.54 -12.35 -6.81
C TYR A 69 -10.39 -13.22 -8.04
N TYR A 70 -10.47 -14.54 -7.89
CA TYR A 70 -10.38 -15.48 -9.00
C TYR A 70 -11.54 -15.30 -9.99
N THR A 71 -12.77 -15.14 -9.50
CA THR A 71 -13.94 -14.84 -10.33
C THR A 71 -13.75 -13.53 -11.09
N ASN A 72 -13.24 -12.49 -10.41
CA ASN A 72 -13.00 -11.20 -11.02
C ASN A 72 -11.88 -11.25 -12.09
N LEU A 73 -10.87 -12.09 -11.90
CA LEU A 73 -9.81 -12.32 -12.89
C LEU A 73 -10.32 -13.03 -14.16
N GLN A 74 -11.28 -13.92 -13.99
CA GLN A 74 -11.86 -14.69 -15.11
C GLN A 74 -13.00 -13.95 -15.83
N ALA A 75 -13.44 -12.82 -15.31
CA ALA A 75 -14.53 -12.08 -15.90
C ALA A 75 -14.11 -11.45 -17.25
N GLU A 76 -14.78 -11.82 -18.32
CA GLU A 76 -14.63 -11.24 -19.66
C GLU A 76 -15.23 -9.81 -19.75
N ASN A 77 -14.90 -8.99 -18.78
CA ASN A 77 -15.55 -7.71 -18.61
C ASN A 77 -15.05 -6.67 -19.62
N GLU A 78 -13.84 -6.84 -20.12
CA GLU A 78 -13.23 -5.93 -21.10
C GLU A 78 -13.99 -5.94 -22.42
N THR A 79 -14.24 -7.13 -22.99
CA THR A 79 -15.01 -7.27 -24.24
C THR A 79 -16.44 -6.78 -24.06
N ARG A 80 -17.07 -7.12 -22.94
CA ARG A 80 -18.44 -6.66 -22.61
C ARG A 80 -18.52 -5.14 -22.49
N SER A 81 -17.56 -4.53 -21.83
CA SER A 81 -17.51 -3.08 -21.65
C SER A 81 -17.19 -2.36 -22.96
N LEU A 82 -16.30 -2.91 -23.78
CA LEU A 82 -16.04 -2.37 -25.12
C LEU A 82 -17.32 -2.35 -25.97
N LEU A 83 -18.05 -3.46 -26.04
CA LEU A 83 -19.32 -3.52 -26.77
C LEU A 83 -20.37 -2.56 -26.20
N ALA A 84 -20.39 -2.41 -24.87
CA ALA A 84 -21.27 -1.45 -24.22
C ALA A 84 -20.90 -0.01 -24.58
N ALA A 85 -19.62 0.35 -24.58
CA ALA A 85 -19.14 1.67 -24.99
C ALA A 85 -19.47 1.98 -26.44
N LEU A 86 -19.22 1.02 -27.35
CA LEU A 86 -19.57 1.17 -28.78
C LEU A 86 -21.08 1.32 -29.00
N SER A 87 -21.90 0.82 -28.08
CA SER A 87 -23.36 0.99 -28.09
C SER A 87 -23.83 2.25 -27.36
N GLY A 88 -22.92 3.16 -26.98
CA GLY A 88 -23.23 4.41 -26.27
C GLY A 88 -23.69 4.22 -24.82
N ARG A 89 -23.45 3.07 -24.20
CA ARG A 89 -23.82 2.78 -22.81
C ARG A 89 -22.74 3.25 -21.85
N TYR A 90 -23.16 3.60 -20.65
CA TYR A 90 -22.26 3.98 -19.57
C TYR A 90 -21.38 2.82 -19.12
N ILE A 91 -20.08 3.09 -18.97
CA ILE A 91 -19.11 2.15 -18.41
C ILE A 91 -18.74 2.63 -17.00
N PRO A 92 -18.93 1.77 -15.98
CA PRO A 92 -18.53 2.11 -14.61
C PRO A 92 -17.06 2.48 -14.50
N THR A 93 -16.74 3.42 -13.63
CA THR A 93 -15.39 3.87 -13.40
C THR A 93 -14.66 3.04 -12.34
N SER A 94 -13.33 3.03 -12.40
CA SER A 94 -12.45 2.40 -11.41
C SER A 94 -11.13 3.16 -11.34
N TYR A 95 -10.48 3.11 -10.18
CA TYR A 95 -9.14 3.67 -10.03
C TYR A 95 -8.06 2.90 -10.84
N GLY A 96 -8.35 1.67 -11.25
CA GLY A 96 -7.33 0.82 -11.86
C GLY A 96 -6.20 0.49 -10.89
N GLY A 97 -5.03 0.18 -11.44
CA GLY A 97 -3.83 -0.12 -10.66
C GLY A 97 -3.36 -1.56 -10.82
N ASP A 98 -2.30 -1.90 -10.11
CA ASP A 98 -1.75 -3.25 -10.06
C ASP A 98 -2.69 -4.16 -9.25
N PRO A 99 -3.31 -5.20 -9.84
CA PRO A 99 -4.24 -6.07 -9.14
C PRO A 99 -3.63 -6.82 -7.95
N ILE A 100 -2.31 -7.01 -7.93
CA ILE A 100 -1.63 -7.65 -6.82
C ILE A 100 -1.64 -6.75 -5.59
N LYS A 101 -1.40 -5.46 -5.78
CA LYS A 101 -1.38 -4.46 -4.72
C LYS A 101 -2.76 -3.89 -4.41
N ASN A 102 -3.61 -3.80 -5.43
CA ASN A 102 -4.98 -3.29 -5.33
C ASN A 102 -5.97 -4.26 -5.99
N PRO A 103 -6.36 -5.35 -5.31
CA PRO A 103 -7.29 -6.33 -5.87
C PRO A 103 -8.67 -5.78 -6.24
N ASP A 104 -9.07 -4.65 -5.66
CA ASP A 104 -10.35 -3.98 -5.99
C ASP A 104 -10.31 -3.26 -7.36
N SER A 105 -9.15 -3.19 -8.01
CA SER A 105 -9.05 -2.83 -9.43
C SER A 105 -9.71 -3.85 -10.36
N LEU A 106 -9.96 -5.06 -9.87
CA LEU A 106 -10.66 -6.13 -10.59
C LEU A 106 -12.20 -6.06 -10.37
N PRO A 107 -13.00 -6.52 -11.35
CA PRO A 107 -12.61 -6.90 -12.70
C PRO A 107 -12.16 -5.69 -13.52
N THR A 108 -11.30 -5.92 -14.50
CA THR A 108 -10.88 -4.92 -15.49
C THR A 108 -12.02 -4.53 -16.44
N GLY A 109 -11.76 -3.78 -17.51
CA GLY A 109 -12.80 -3.33 -18.43
C GLY A 109 -13.68 -2.22 -17.88
N ARG A 110 -13.19 -1.43 -16.95
CA ARG A 110 -13.85 -0.23 -16.44
C ARG A 110 -13.17 1.01 -16.99
N ASN A 111 -13.89 2.13 -17.03
CA ASN A 111 -13.28 3.41 -17.29
C ASN A 111 -12.32 3.77 -16.16
N LEU A 112 -11.06 4.04 -16.52
CA LEU A 112 -10.11 4.59 -15.57
C LEU A 112 -10.39 6.07 -15.44
N TYR A 113 -10.71 6.56 -14.25
CA TYR A 113 -10.58 7.96 -13.99
C TYR A 113 -9.24 8.26 -13.36
N GLY A 114 -8.78 9.47 -13.64
CA GLY A 114 -7.47 9.91 -13.19
C GLY A 114 -7.33 9.75 -11.69
N PHE A 115 -6.13 9.38 -11.28
CA PHE A 115 -5.73 9.37 -9.89
C PHE A 115 -5.98 10.77 -9.28
N ASP A 116 -6.65 10.85 -8.14
CA ASP A 116 -6.86 12.10 -7.42
C ASP A 116 -5.63 12.40 -6.54
N PRO A 117 -4.71 13.28 -6.97
CA PRO A 117 -3.50 13.57 -6.22
C PRO A 117 -3.76 14.21 -4.86
N SER A 118 -4.94 14.81 -4.67
CA SER A 118 -5.33 15.40 -3.40
C SER A 118 -5.55 14.38 -2.28
N ARG A 119 -5.66 13.10 -2.62
CA ARG A 119 -5.81 12.00 -1.65
C ARG A 119 -4.50 11.43 -1.14
N VAL A 120 -3.38 11.96 -1.60
CA VAL A 120 -2.03 11.47 -1.23
C VAL A 120 -1.48 12.25 -0.04
N PRO A 121 -1.00 11.54 1.00
CA PRO A 121 -1.09 10.10 1.21
C PRO A 121 -2.50 9.65 1.66
N THR A 122 -2.91 8.46 1.22
CA THR A 122 -4.15 7.86 1.75
C THR A 122 -3.97 7.45 3.22
N LYS A 123 -5.09 7.30 3.96
CA LYS A 123 -5.01 6.86 5.37
C LYS A 123 -4.30 5.51 5.55
N ALA A 124 -4.49 4.58 4.61
CA ALA A 124 -3.79 3.30 4.63
C ALA A 124 -2.29 3.46 4.36
N ALA A 125 -1.91 4.25 3.36
CA ALA A 125 -0.52 4.55 3.06
C ALA A 125 0.15 5.34 4.20
N TRP A 126 -0.59 6.21 4.89
CA TRP A 126 -0.12 6.91 6.08
C TRP A 126 0.27 5.93 7.20
N ALA A 127 -0.61 5.00 7.53
CA ALA A 127 -0.35 3.99 8.58
C ALA A 127 0.88 3.14 8.23
N ALA A 128 0.94 2.62 7.01
CA ALA A 128 2.06 1.81 6.54
C ALA A 128 3.38 2.61 6.46
N GLY A 129 3.32 3.87 6.02
CA GLY A 129 4.49 4.76 5.94
C GLY A 129 5.06 5.10 7.31
N LYS A 130 4.20 5.36 8.31
CA LYS A 130 4.64 5.56 9.70
C LYS A 130 5.42 4.36 10.21
N GLU A 131 4.82 3.18 10.11
CA GLU A 131 5.44 1.93 10.57
C GLU A 131 6.78 1.68 9.86
N ALA A 132 6.85 1.90 8.55
CA ALA A 132 8.07 1.72 7.77
C ALA A 132 9.17 2.70 8.21
N LEU A 133 8.83 3.97 8.45
CA LEU A 133 9.81 4.94 8.96
C LEU A 133 10.29 4.58 10.36
N ASP A 134 9.40 4.21 11.27
CA ASP A 134 9.77 3.86 12.65
C ASP A 134 10.73 2.65 12.66
N LYS A 135 10.49 1.64 11.82
CA LYS A 135 11.42 0.52 11.61
C LYS A 135 12.78 0.99 11.08
N LEU A 136 12.79 1.91 10.10
CA LEU A 136 14.01 2.45 9.51
C LEU A 136 14.82 3.24 10.55
N VAL A 137 14.17 4.07 11.36
CA VAL A 137 14.81 4.83 12.45
C VAL A 137 15.38 3.88 13.50
N ALA A 138 14.64 2.85 13.91
CA ALA A 138 15.09 1.85 14.85
C ALA A 138 16.33 1.09 14.34
N ALA A 139 16.31 0.63 13.08
CA ALA A 139 17.41 -0.05 12.44
C ALA A 139 18.67 0.85 12.35
N HIS A 140 18.48 2.13 11.99
CA HIS A 140 19.58 3.10 11.97
C HIS A 140 20.20 3.28 13.36
N LYS A 141 19.38 3.49 14.39
CA LYS A 141 19.82 3.64 15.77
C LYS A 141 20.57 2.40 16.26
N GLN A 142 20.06 1.21 15.93
CA GLN A 142 20.73 -0.05 16.28
C GLN A 142 22.13 -0.16 15.63
N LYS A 143 22.26 0.26 14.36
CA LYS A 143 23.49 0.17 13.60
C LYS A 143 24.53 1.22 14.00
N THR A 144 24.10 2.45 14.30
CA THR A 144 25.00 3.62 14.48
C THR A 144 25.10 4.10 15.92
N GLY A 145 24.20 3.67 16.81
CA GLY A 145 24.07 4.18 18.18
C GLY A 145 23.40 5.56 18.29
N ALA A 146 23.09 6.20 17.15
CA ALA A 146 22.55 7.57 17.10
C ALA A 146 21.23 7.65 16.33
N MET A 147 20.45 8.69 16.60
CA MET A 147 19.28 9.01 15.81
C MET A 147 19.70 9.59 14.45
N PRO A 148 19.01 9.24 13.35
CA PRO A 148 19.26 9.87 12.07
C PRO A 148 18.90 11.37 12.14
N SER A 149 19.76 12.23 11.60
CA SER A 149 19.50 13.67 11.53
C SER A 149 18.77 14.07 10.26
N LYS A 150 18.89 13.28 9.20
CA LYS A 150 18.36 13.60 7.88
C LYS A 150 17.99 12.35 7.09
N PHE A 151 16.88 12.42 6.34
CA PHE A 151 16.51 11.44 5.32
C PHE A 151 16.35 12.10 3.96
N THR A 152 16.63 11.35 2.91
CA THR A 152 16.33 11.74 1.53
C THR A 152 15.31 10.77 0.95
N PHE A 153 14.23 11.31 0.38
CA PHE A 153 13.21 10.55 -0.32
C PHE A 153 13.19 10.93 -1.79
N THR A 154 13.33 9.95 -2.66
CA THR A 154 13.21 10.15 -4.11
C THR A 154 11.77 9.87 -4.52
N LEU A 155 11.09 10.89 -5.04
CA LEU A 155 9.67 10.85 -5.35
C LEU A 155 9.44 10.77 -6.87
N TRP A 156 8.82 9.68 -7.29
CA TRP A 156 8.43 9.40 -8.66
C TRP A 156 6.91 9.34 -8.77
N SER A 157 6.33 10.05 -9.72
CA SER A 157 4.88 10.10 -9.90
C SER A 157 4.23 8.72 -10.00
N VAL A 158 4.78 7.83 -10.82
CA VAL A 158 4.24 6.48 -11.02
C VAL A 158 4.29 5.65 -9.74
N GLU A 159 5.38 5.75 -8.98
CA GLU A 159 5.51 5.03 -7.71
C GLU A 159 4.55 5.58 -6.67
N THR A 160 4.39 6.90 -6.59
CA THR A 160 3.41 7.53 -5.69
C THR A 160 1.99 7.06 -5.98
N MET A 161 1.61 6.96 -7.26
CA MET A 161 0.31 6.38 -7.63
C MET A 161 0.18 4.91 -7.21
N ARG A 162 1.25 4.11 -7.33
CA ARG A 162 1.25 2.69 -6.95
C ARG A 162 1.09 2.46 -5.46
N HIS A 163 1.88 3.17 -4.65
CA HIS A 163 1.87 3.00 -3.19
C HIS A 163 1.01 4.04 -2.47
N GLN A 164 0.26 4.85 -3.23
CA GLN A 164 -0.72 5.82 -2.73
C GLN A 164 -0.15 6.82 -1.70
N GLY A 165 1.12 7.16 -1.81
CA GLY A 165 1.79 8.14 -0.96
C GLY A 165 2.49 7.58 0.27
N MET A 166 2.97 6.33 0.23
CA MET A 166 3.70 5.75 1.37
C MET A 166 5.03 6.48 1.65
N LEU A 167 5.78 6.89 0.61
CA LEU A 167 7.03 7.66 0.80
C LEU A 167 6.75 9.06 1.32
N GLU A 168 5.69 9.69 0.84
CA GLU A 168 5.21 10.98 1.33
C GLU A 168 4.81 10.91 2.82
N ALA A 169 4.14 9.83 3.20
CA ALA A 169 3.80 9.56 4.59
C ALA A 169 5.06 9.41 5.48
N GLN A 170 6.08 8.70 5.00
CA GLN A 170 7.36 8.60 5.69
C GLN A 170 8.02 9.97 5.86
N ALA A 171 8.06 10.78 4.80
CA ALA A 171 8.64 12.10 4.83
C ALA A 171 7.92 13.02 5.83
N LEU A 172 6.60 13.06 5.78
CA LEU A 172 5.78 13.84 6.73
C LEU A 172 5.98 13.36 8.17
N TRP A 173 5.98 12.05 8.41
CA TRP A 173 6.21 11.49 9.74
C TRP A 173 7.62 11.74 10.25
N ALA A 174 8.65 11.76 9.37
CA ALA A 174 10.02 12.13 9.74
C ALA A 174 10.07 13.56 10.29
N MET A 175 9.40 14.49 9.61
CA MET A 175 9.26 15.88 10.05
C MET A 175 8.35 16.07 11.28
N GLY A 176 7.61 15.02 11.68
CA GLY A 176 6.68 15.08 12.79
C GLY A 176 5.42 15.88 12.47
N VAL A 177 4.91 15.76 11.25
CA VAL A 177 3.62 16.31 10.83
C VAL A 177 2.70 15.21 10.36
N GLU A 178 1.40 15.41 10.52
CA GLU A 178 0.35 14.46 10.18
C GLU A 178 -0.64 15.09 9.20
N PRO A 179 -1.03 14.40 8.11
CA PRO A 179 -2.06 14.89 7.21
C PRO A 179 -3.43 15.01 7.87
N VAL A 180 -4.19 16.00 7.47
CA VAL A 180 -5.60 16.18 7.83
C VAL A 180 -6.44 15.83 6.62
N TRP A 181 -7.35 14.85 6.78
CA TRP A 181 -8.23 14.41 5.70
C TRP A 181 -9.66 14.94 5.91
N ASP A 182 -10.29 15.33 4.81
CA ASP A 182 -11.73 15.57 4.78
C ASP A 182 -12.54 14.25 4.81
N ALA A 183 -13.87 14.37 4.79
CA ALA A 183 -14.77 13.21 4.73
C ALA A 183 -14.61 12.38 3.44
N GLY A 184 -14.14 12.99 2.35
CA GLY A 184 -13.87 12.35 1.06
C GLY A 184 -12.49 11.68 0.97
N GLY A 185 -11.67 11.79 2.03
CA GLY A 185 -10.31 11.23 2.06
C GLY A 185 -9.28 12.08 1.33
N ARG A 186 -9.56 13.35 1.06
CA ARG A 186 -8.59 14.30 0.50
C ARG A 186 -7.79 14.94 1.63
N VAL A 187 -6.51 15.09 1.42
CA VAL A 187 -5.62 15.83 2.34
C VAL A 187 -5.85 17.32 2.14
N THR A 188 -6.38 17.97 3.15
CA THR A 188 -6.72 19.40 3.13
C THR A 188 -5.68 20.26 3.84
N ASP A 189 -4.97 19.67 4.80
CA ASP A 189 -3.98 20.36 5.60
C ASP A 189 -3.00 19.37 6.23
N VAL A 190 -2.02 19.87 6.96
CA VAL A 190 -1.13 19.10 7.83
C VAL A 190 -1.11 19.72 9.22
N LYS A 191 -1.06 18.89 10.25
CA LYS A 191 -0.94 19.34 11.64
C LYS A 191 0.39 18.88 12.24
N LEU A 192 0.93 19.72 13.11
CA LEU A 192 2.13 19.41 13.86
C LEU A 192 1.83 18.37 14.93
N VAL A 193 2.63 17.30 14.96
CA VAL A 193 2.57 16.30 16.04
C VAL A 193 3.40 16.80 17.22
N PRO A 194 2.85 16.94 18.42
CA PRO A 194 3.60 17.37 19.60
C PRO A 194 4.81 16.47 19.86
N ARG A 195 5.91 17.03 20.31
CA ARG A 195 7.17 16.28 20.57
C ARG A 195 6.95 15.12 21.54
N LYS A 196 6.06 15.29 22.52
CA LYS A 196 5.71 14.25 23.50
C LYS A 196 5.04 13.04 22.86
N GLU A 197 4.21 13.27 21.83
CA GLU A 197 3.52 12.21 21.09
C GLU A 197 4.42 11.57 20.03
N LEU A 198 5.32 12.37 19.43
CA LEU A 198 6.27 11.88 18.44
C LEU A 198 7.30 10.90 19.06
N GLY A 199 7.66 11.09 20.33
CA GLY A 199 8.57 10.22 21.08
C GLY A 199 10.03 10.26 20.62
N ARG A 200 10.39 11.16 19.70
CA ARG A 200 11.72 11.32 19.12
C ARG A 200 11.95 12.76 18.63
N PRO A 201 13.19 13.15 18.36
CA PRO A 201 13.46 14.38 17.62
C PRO A 201 12.83 14.36 16.22
N ARG A 202 12.52 15.53 15.69
CA ARG A 202 12.19 15.69 14.27
C ARG A 202 13.42 15.42 13.43
N ILE A 203 13.21 14.88 12.25
CA ILE A 203 14.29 14.50 11.34
C ILE A 203 14.13 15.34 10.08
N ASP A 204 15.22 15.97 9.66
CA ASP A 204 15.25 16.75 8.42
C ASP A 204 14.94 15.88 7.21
N VAL A 205 14.25 16.42 6.24
CA VAL A 205 13.87 15.72 5.03
C VAL A 205 14.32 16.48 3.78
N VAL A 206 14.97 15.75 2.89
CA VAL A 206 15.25 16.21 1.52
C VAL A 206 14.34 15.45 0.56
N LEU A 207 13.50 16.15 -0.19
CA LEU A 207 12.66 15.57 -1.23
C LEU A 207 13.33 15.76 -2.59
N SER A 208 13.75 14.66 -3.21
CA SER A 208 14.22 14.62 -4.59
C SER A 208 13.04 14.27 -5.49
N ALA A 209 12.31 15.27 -5.95
CA ALA A 209 11.11 15.11 -6.76
C ALA A 209 11.43 15.25 -8.26
N THR A 210 10.96 14.29 -9.06
CA THR A 210 11.04 14.40 -10.53
C THR A 210 10.13 15.50 -11.06
N GLY A 211 10.39 15.99 -12.29
CA GLY A 211 9.52 16.99 -12.94
C GLY A 211 8.06 16.55 -12.98
N LEU A 212 7.82 15.34 -13.46
CA LEU A 212 6.47 14.75 -13.52
C LEU A 212 5.79 14.64 -12.15
N TYR A 213 6.56 14.36 -11.10
CA TYR A 213 6.02 14.34 -9.74
C TYR A 213 5.53 15.72 -9.31
N ARG A 214 6.30 16.78 -9.55
CA ARG A 214 5.91 18.15 -9.20
C ARG A 214 4.65 18.60 -9.93
N ASP A 215 4.50 18.18 -11.19
CA ASP A 215 3.33 18.51 -11.99
C ASP A 215 2.07 17.78 -11.51
N HIS A 216 2.19 16.51 -11.11
CA HIS A 216 1.07 15.70 -10.65
C HIS A 216 0.67 15.94 -9.18
N PHE A 217 1.63 16.28 -8.31
CA PHE A 217 1.42 16.38 -6.86
C PHE A 217 1.76 17.75 -6.26
N PRO A 218 1.30 18.87 -6.85
CA PRO A 218 1.58 20.19 -6.29
C PRO A 218 0.99 20.36 -4.88
N ASN A 219 -0.11 19.67 -4.60
CA ASN A 219 -0.78 19.72 -3.30
C ASN A 219 0.02 19.08 -2.16
N VAL A 220 0.88 18.11 -2.46
CA VAL A 220 1.78 17.50 -1.47
C VAL A 220 2.98 18.42 -1.21
N MET A 221 3.48 19.10 -2.24
CA MET A 221 4.64 19.97 -2.13
C MET A 221 4.37 21.23 -1.29
N LYS A 222 3.17 21.81 -1.38
CA LYS A 222 2.79 23.01 -0.62
C LYS A 222 2.88 22.82 0.89
N PRO A 223 2.18 21.85 1.53
CA PRO A 223 2.25 21.65 2.97
C PRO A 223 3.68 21.41 3.47
N VAL A 224 4.49 20.67 2.72
CA VAL A 224 5.88 20.41 3.08
C VAL A 224 6.70 21.72 3.10
N SER A 225 6.49 22.59 2.12
CA SER A 225 7.16 23.90 2.09
C SER A 225 6.74 24.79 3.27
N TYR A 226 5.46 24.77 3.65
CA TYR A 226 4.97 25.55 4.78
C TYR A 226 5.47 25.06 6.13
N THR A 227 5.67 23.78 6.33
CA THR A 227 6.19 23.22 7.59
C THR A 227 7.61 23.71 7.88
N HIS A 228 8.43 23.95 6.86
CA HIS A 228 9.76 24.53 7.04
C HIS A 228 9.74 26.01 7.45
N LEU A 229 8.67 26.73 7.10
CA LEU A 229 8.54 28.17 7.41
C LEU A 229 7.85 28.44 8.76
N THR A 230 7.10 27.50 9.28
CA THR A 230 6.22 27.69 10.45
C THR A 230 6.63 26.88 11.67
N LEU A 231 7.64 26.01 11.57
CA LEU A 231 8.18 25.33 12.75
C LEU A 231 8.85 26.36 13.66
N PRO A 232 8.41 26.51 14.93
CA PRO A 232 9.09 27.39 15.86
C PRO A 232 10.54 26.94 16.01
N THR A 233 11.46 27.87 15.90
CA THR A 233 12.91 27.64 16.11
C THR A 233 13.20 27.02 17.49
N SER A 234 12.30 27.17 18.46
CA SER A 234 12.36 26.55 19.79
C SER A 234 12.22 25.02 19.79
N ASP A 235 11.72 24.41 18.69
CA ASP A 235 11.61 22.96 18.57
C ASP A 235 12.84 22.30 17.91
N LEU A 236 13.85 23.09 17.57
CA LEU A 236 15.11 22.67 16.94
C LEU A 236 16.25 22.41 17.96
N VAL A 237 16.01 22.60 19.25
CA VAL A 237 16.99 22.38 20.33
C VAL A 237 16.62 21.16 21.16
#